data_2f1a33bba172cb711b4c228850bce1e9
#
_entry.id   2f1a33bba172cb711b4c228850bce1e9
#
_cell.length_a   1.000
_cell.length_b   1.000
_cell.length_c   1.000
_cell.angle_alpha   90.00
_cell.angle_beta   90.00
_cell.angle_gamma   90.00
#
_symmetry.space_group_name_H-M   'P 1'
#
loop_
_entity.id
_entity.type
_entity.pdbx_description
1 polymer ?
#
loop_
_entity_poly.entity_id
_entity_poly.type
_entity_poly.pdbx_seq_one_letter_code
_entity_poly.pdbx_strand_id
1 'polypeptide(L)'
;MPEVSVIIPNFNHAQYLKRRIDSVINQTFTDFEVIILDDCSTDNSAEIINSYVNHHAISHVVINKENTGSPFKQWKKGFELSKGKYIWIAESDDWCELNLLEILMKPLMFDKSVVLAFCQTKVMSEKVEIIYKTTMPFYDKTITGRDFIAGYMFGDPVLINSGMVVFSKDALNNIDSEFVNFKSAGDWMFWNSVAIQGNVFISGAYLNYFSRYKTTISSRAEVSGIDMKEGCMMFKWVKENTSPTIDEINNAVKQRMNLYLIQKN
;
A
#
# COMPACT_ATOMS: atom_id res chain seq x y z
N MET A 1 -22.66 -8.56 3.62
CA MET A 1 -21.36 -8.41 2.90
C MET A 1 -20.48 -7.58 3.80
N PRO A 2 -19.21 -7.89 3.95
CA PRO A 2 -18.31 -7.10 4.79
C PRO A 2 -18.14 -5.69 4.23
N GLU A 3 -17.81 -4.73 5.09
CA GLU A 3 -17.45 -3.38 4.64
C GLU A 3 -16.03 -3.35 4.05
N VAL A 4 -15.07 -4.11 4.62
CA VAL A 4 -13.67 -4.12 4.18
C VAL A 4 -13.25 -5.52 3.74
N SER A 5 -12.55 -5.63 2.60
CA SER A 5 -11.76 -6.82 2.26
C SER A 5 -10.28 -6.53 2.52
N VAL A 6 -9.68 -7.28 3.43
CA VAL A 6 -8.25 -7.22 3.74
C VAL A 6 -7.54 -8.29 2.92
N ILE A 7 -6.61 -7.87 2.07
CA ILE A 7 -5.82 -8.77 1.23
C ILE A 7 -4.43 -8.89 1.83
N ILE A 8 -3.99 -10.11 2.14
CA ILE A 8 -2.65 -10.41 2.64
C ILE A 8 -1.90 -11.18 1.54
N PRO A 9 -1.14 -10.50 0.66
CA PRO A 9 -0.24 -11.18 -0.28
C PRO A 9 0.99 -11.66 0.47
N ASN A 10 1.42 -12.90 0.19
CA ASN A 10 2.57 -13.53 0.84
C ASN A 10 3.48 -14.24 -0.17
N PHE A 11 4.79 -14.10 0.03
CA PHE A 11 5.80 -14.93 -0.63
C PHE A 11 7.06 -15.02 0.23
N ASN A 12 7.31 -16.20 0.81
CA ASN A 12 8.51 -16.50 1.63
C ASN A 12 8.70 -15.53 2.82
N HIS A 13 7.62 -15.19 3.51
CA HIS A 13 7.61 -14.32 4.69
C HIS A 13 7.13 -15.04 5.97
N ALA A 14 7.34 -16.37 6.09
CA ALA A 14 6.89 -17.16 7.24
C ALA A 14 7.22 -16.53 8.59
N GLN A 15 8.42 -15.97 8.75
CA GLN A 15 8.87 -15.35 10.00
C GLN A 15 8.06 -14.10 10.42
N TYR A 16 7.38 -13.43 9.48
CA TYR A 16 6.60 -12.21 9.72
C TYR A 16 5.10 -12.46 9.68
N LEU A 17 4.67 -13.46 8.91
CA LEU A 17 3.30 -13.70 8.49
C LEU A 17 2.35 -13.85 9.68
N LYS A 18 2.76 -14.58 10.74
CA LYS A 18 1.96 -14.73 11.95
C LYS A 18 1.61 -13.37 12.57
N ARG A 19 2.62 -12.49 12.75
CA ARG A 19 2.43 -11.14 13.31
C ARG A 19 1.49 -10.30 12.45
N ARG A 20 1.60 -10.39 11.11
CA ARG A 20 0.71 -9.68 10.19
C ARG A 20 -0.73 -10.19 10.34
N ILE A 21 -0.95 -11.50 10.26
CA ILE A 21 -2.30 -12.06 10.39
C ILE A 21 -2.91 -11.66 11.74
N ASP A 22 -2.17 -11.81 12.83
CA ASP A 22 -2.65 -11.45 14.18
C ASP A 22 -3.01 -9.95 14.26
N SER A 23 -2.22 -9.04 13.67
CA SER A 23 -2.52 -7.60 13.69
C SER A 23 -3.76 -7.24 12.85
N VAL A 24 -4.14 -8.07 11.89
CA VAL A 24 -5.34 -7.89 11.05
C VAL A 24 -6.58 -8.48 11.74
N ILE A 25 -6.54 -9.75 12.17
CA ILE A 25 -7.73 -10.41 12.70
C ILE A 25 -8.19 -9.87 14.07
N ASN A 26 -7.31 -9.14 14.78
CA ASN A 26 -7.62 -8.49 16.06
C ASN A 26 -7.92 -6.99 15.92
N GLN A 27 -8.23 -6.49 14.73
CA GLN A 27 -8.64 -5.09 14.54
C GLN A 27 -9.90 -4.76 15.35
N THR A 28 -9.97 -3.53 15.91
CA THR A 28 -11.15 -3.05 16.66
C THR A 28 -12.38 -2.84 15.76
N PHE A 29 -12.17 -2.51 14.50
CA PHE A 29 -13.23 -2.54 13.47
C PHE A 29 -13.45 -3.98 13.04
N THR A 30 -14.68 -4.51 13.15
CA THR A 30 -14.96 -5.97 13.02
C THR A 30 -15.67 -6.37 11.72
N ASP A 31 -16.20 -5.41 10.94
CA ASP A 31 -16.93 -5.71 9.70
C ASP A 31 -16.00 -5.85 8.51
N PHE A 32 -15.16 -6.89 8.51
CA PHE A 32 -14.22 -7.18 7.44
C PHE A 32 -14.10 -8.69 7.15
N GLU A 33 -13.59 -8.99 5.98
CA GLU A 33 -13.09 -10.31 5.59
C GLU A 33 -11.60 -10.26 5.31
N VAL A 34 -10.93 -11.41 5.42
CA VAL A 34 -9.50 -11.55 5.12
C VAL A 34 -9.30 -12.57 4.00
N ILE A 35 -8.52 -12.18 3.00
CA ILE A 35 -8.12 -12.97 1.84
C ILE A 35 -6.61 -13.16 1.90
N ILE A 36 -6.14 -14.38 2.14
CA ILE A 36 -4.70 -14.70 2.17
C ILE A 36 -4.31 -15.32 0.83
N LEU A 37 -3.29 -14.74 0.19
CA LEU A 37 -2.80 -15.16 -1.12
C LEU A 37 -1.31 -15.51 -0.99
N ASP A 38 -0.98 -16.79 -1.07
CA ASP A 38 0.39 -17.26 -1.07
C ASP A 38 0.88 -17.52 -2.50
N ASP A 39 1.97 -16.85 -2.89
CA ASP A 39 2.53 -16.91 -4.24
C ASP A 39 3.53 -18.05 -4.42
N CYS A 40 3.15 -19.27 -4.03
CA CYS A 40 4.00 -20.47 -4.11
C CYS A 40 5.23 -20.36 -3.20
N SER A 41 5.06 -20.03 -1.92
CA SER A 41 6.14 -20.00 -0.94
C SER A 41 6.81 -21.36 -0.78
N THR A 42 8.11 -21.34 -0.52
CA THR A 42 8.95 -22.53 -0.29
C THR A 42 9.40 -22.65 1.17
N ASP A 43 9.05 -21.68 2.01
CA ASP A 43 9.26 -21.67 3.45
C ASP A 43 8.02 -22.23 4.21
N ASN A 44 7.97 -22.06 5.53
CA ASN A 44 6.87 -22.55 6.36
C ASN A 44 5.58 -21.70 6.27
N SER A 45 5.44 -20.80 5.28
CA SER A 45 4.26 -19.94 5.12
C SER A 45 2.96 -20.74 5.04
N ALA A 46 2.94 -21.83 4.26
CA ALA A 46 1.73 -22.66 4.10
C ALA A 46 1.26 -23.28 5.43
N GLU A 47 2.17 -23.70 6.30
CA GLU A 47 1.85 -24.26 7.63
C GLU A 47 1.21 -23.16 8.51
N ILE A 48 1.80 -21.97 8.52
CA ILE A 48 1.24 -20.83 9.26
C ILE A 48 -0.15 -20.47 8.75
N ILE A 49 -0.34 -20.33 7.43
CA ILE A 49 -1.64 -20.02 6.83
C ILE A 49 -2.69 -21.06 7.23
N ASN A 50 -2.33 -22.35 7.16
CA ASN A 50 -3.24 -23.43 7.51
C ASN A 50 -3.70 -23.38 8.98
N SER A 51 -2.91 -22.81 9.89
CA SER A 51 -3.33 -22.64 11.28
C SER A 51 -4.46 -21.61 11.46
N TYR A 52 -4.72 -20.76 10.46
CA TYR A 52 -5.75 -19.71 10.49
C TYR A 52 -6.98 -20.01 9.62
N VAL A 53 -6.99 -21.06 8.79
CA VAL A 53 -8.08 -21.32 7.81
C VAL A 53 -9.47 -21.40 8.42
N ASN A 54 -9.57 -21.82 9.68
CA ASN A 54 -10.85 -21.94 10.40
C ASN A 54 -11.24 -20.66 11.16
N HIS A 55 -10.45 -19.59 11.10
CA HIS A 55 -10.79 -18.33 11.75
C HIS A 55 -11.95 -17.66 11.00
N HIS A 56 -12.97 -17.21 11.73
CA HIS A 56 -14.21 -16.66 11.14
C HIS A 56 -14.02 -15.49 10.18
N ALA A 57 -12.97 -14.68 10.36
CA ALA A 57 -12.66 -13.56 9.48
C ALA A 57 -11.99 -13.99 8.16
N ILE A 58 -11.41 -15.20 8.08
CA ILE A 58 -10.75 -15.68 6.86
C ILE A 58 -11.80 -16.17 5.87
N SER A 59 -12.00 -15.43 4.79
CA SER A 59 -12.96 -15.79 3.74
C SER A 59 -12.33 -16.63 2.63
N HIS A 60 -11.05 -16.38 2.31
CA HIS A 60 -10.34 -17.09 1.25
C HIS A 60 -8.88 -17.33 1.64
N VAL A 61 -8.41 -18.53 1.32
CA VAL A 61 -6.99 -18.89 1.30
C VAL A 61 -6.67 -19.46 -0.07
N VAL A 62 -5.72 -18.88 -0.76
CA VAL A 62 -5.27 -19.34 -2.07
C VAL A 62 -3.76 -19.51 -2.05
N ILE A 63 -3.30 -20.74 -2.32
CA ILE A 63 -1.88 -21.05 -2.50
C ILE A 63 -1.66 -21.30 -3.98
N ASN A 64 -0.84 -20.49 -4.62
CA ASN A 64 -0.53 -20.63 -6.04
C ASN A 64 0.32 -21.89 -6.28
N LYS A 65 0.15 -22.51 -7.44
CA LYS A 65 0.97 -23.64 -7.87
C LYS A 65 2.35 -23.20 -8.42
N GLU A 66 2.43 -21.96 -8.90
CA GLU A 66 3.62 -21.35 -9.47
C GLU A 66 3.73 -19.91 -8.98
N ASN A 67 4.96 -19.43 -8.77
CA ASN A 67 5.21 -18.05 -8.39
C ASN A 67 4.93 -17.11 -9.57
N THR A 68 4.12 -16.08 -9.34
CA THR A 68 3.75 -15.10 -10.38
C THR A 68 4.85 -14.06 -10.62
N GLY A 69 5.80 -13.92 -9.71
CA GLY A 69 6.92 -12.98 -9.77
C GLY A 69 6.52 -11.51 -9.60
N SER A 70 5.30 -11.22 -9.13
CA SER A 70 4.83 -9.84 -8.97
C SER A 70 3.80 -9.72 -7.84
N PRO A 71 4.02 -8.84 -6.84
CA PRO A 71 3.03 -8.55 -5.81
C PRO A 71 1.75 -7.95 -6.41
N PHE A 72 1.86 -7.17 -7.48
CA PHE A 72 0.72 -6.52 -8.12
C PHE A 72 -0.25 -7.52 -8.78
N LYS A 73 0.26 -8.67 -9.25
CA LYS A 73 -0.59 -9.78 -9.70
C LYS A 73 -1.37 -10.40 -8.55
N GLN A 74 -0.77 -10.50 -7.37
CA GLN A 74 -1.49 -10.94 -6.16
C GLN A 74 -2.53 -9.91 -5.74
N TRP A 75 -2.24 -8.61 -5.81
CA TRP A 75 -3.24 -7.56 -5.56
C TRP A 75 -4.45 -7.73 -6.47
N LYS A 76 -4.22 -7.84 -7.80
CA LYS A 76 -5.30 -8.03 -8.77
C LYS A 76 -6.17 -9.25 -8.43
N LYS A 77 -5.55 -10.38 -8.11
CA LYS A 77 -6.26 -11.59 -7.68
C LYS A 77 -7.08 -11.35 -6.41
N GLY A 78 -6.53 -10.63 -5.45
CA GLY A 78 -7.23 -10.22 -4.23
C GLY A 78 -8.44 -9.33 -4.53
N PHE A 79 -8.32 -8.37 -5.46
CA PHE A 79 -9.44 -7.52 -5.87
C PHE A 79 -10.59 -8.31 -6.47
N GLU A 80 -10.29 -9.34 -7.29
CA GLU A 80 -11.29 -10.22 -7.90
C GLU A 80 -12.07 -11.05 -6.85
N LEU A 81 -11.42 -11.43 -5.75
CA LEU A 81 -12.03 -12.21 -4.66
C LEU A 81 -12.76 -11.34 -3.64
N SER A 82 -12.47 -10.05 -3.58
CA SER A 82 -12.99 -9.10 -2.59
C SER A 82 -14.50 -8.91 -2.70
N LYS A 83 -15.20 -8.92 -1.55
CA LYS A 83 -16.64 -8.63 -1.45
C LYS A 83 -16.93 -7.30 -0.73
N GLY A 84 -15.95 -6.77 0.00
CA GLY A 84 -16.05 -5.50 0.71
C GLY A 84 -16.17 -4.30 -0.22
N LYS A 85 -16.77 -3.21 0.29
CA LYS A 85 -16.85 -1.92 -0.41
C LYS A 85 -15.51 -1.18 -0.40
N TYR A 86 -14.66 -1.49 0.57
CA TYR A 86 -13.34 -0.93 0.74
C TYR A 86 -12.30 -2.05 0.74
N ILE A 87 -11.07 -1.70 0.37
CA ILE A 87 -9.96 -2.64 0.30
C ILE A 87 -8.79 -2.12 1.12
N TRP A 88 -8.16 -3.02 1.84
CA TRP A 88 -6.88 -2.83 2.52
C TRP A 88 -5.90 -3.90 2.05
N ILE A 89 -4.76 -3.50 1.50
CA ILE A 89 -3.67 -4.42 1.15
C ILE A 89 -2.68 -4.44 2.32
N ALA A 90 -2.59 -5.58 2.99
CA ALA A 90 -1.82 -5.77 4.20
C ALA A 90 -0.63 -6.69 3.93
N GLU A 91 0.49 -6.13 3.43
CA GLU A 91 1.70 -6.88 3.06
C GLU A 91 2.20 -7.75 4.22
N SER A 92 2.60 -8.99 3.90
CA SER A 92 2.85 -10.05 4.88
C SER A 92 4.03 -9.83 5.82
N ASP A 93 4.99 -8.98 5.44
CA ASP A 93 6.19 -8.65 6.22
C ASP A 93 6.05 -7.46 7.16
N ASP A 94 4.88 -6.78 7.12
CA ASP A 94 4.54 -5.61 7.93
C ASP A 94 3.61 -5.96 9.10
N TRP A 95 3.21 -4.95 9.91
CA TRP A 95 2.16 -5.07 10.92
C TRP A 95 1.54 -3.69 11.23
N CYS A 96 0.50 -3.65 12.06
CA CYS A 96 -0.19 -2.41 12.37
C CYS A 96 -0.76 -2.38 13.79
N GLU A 97 -1.17 -1.17 14.22
CA GLU A 97 -1.97 -0.97 15.43
C GLU A 97 -3.37 -1.57 15.25
N LEU A 98 -3.99 -2.01 16.33
CA LEU A 98 -5.28 -2.69 16.29
C LEU A 98 -6.46 -1.79 15.92
N ASN A 99 -6.30 -0.48 15.97
CA ASN A 99 -7.31 0.53 15.62
C ASN A 99 -7.08 1.18 14.25
N LEU A 100 -6.23 0.61 13.39
CA LEU A 100 -5.96 1.17 12.05
C LEU A 100 -7.23 1.25 11.22
N LEU A 101 -7.97 0.15 11.09
CA LEU A 101 -9.21 0.13 10.31
C LEU A 101 -10.27 1.07 10.90
N GLU A 102 -10.43 1.11 12.22
CA GLU A 102 -11.39 2.00 12.87
C GLU A 102 -11.15 3.47 12.50
N ILE A 103 -9.87 3.90 12.53
CA ILE A 103 -9.50 5.29 12.22
C ILE A 103 -9.66 5.60 10.74
N LEU A 104 -9.20 4.72 9.84
CA LEU A 104 -9.23 4.98 8.39
C LEU A 104 -10.62 4.77 7.78
N MET A 105 -11.45 3.89 8.33
CA MET A 105 -12.80 3.66 7.83
C MET A 105 -13.76 4.80 8.16
N LYS A 106 -13.56 5.50 9.28
CA LYS A 106 -14.44 6.59 9.70
C LYS A 106 -14.63 7.66 8.61
N PRO A 107 -13.58 8.29 8.03
CA PRO A 107 -13.75 9.26 6.94
C PRO A 107 -14.34 8.66 5.67
N LEU A 108 -13.93 7.44 5.29
CA LEU A 108 -14.43 6.73 4.09
C LEU A 108 -15.93 6.42 4.16
N MET A 109 -16.43 6.08 5.35
CA MET A 109 -17.86 5.79 5.55
C MET A 109 -18.69 7.07 5.65
N PHE A 110 -18.15 8.12 6.26
CA PHE A 110 -18.86 9.37 6.52
C PHE A 110 -18.97 10.26 5.28
N ASP A 111 -17.90 10.37 4.49
CA ASP A 111 -17.83 11.22 3.28
C ASP A 111 -17.55 10.37 2.04
N LYS A 112 -18.56 10.20 1.20
CA LYS A 112 -18.45 9.39 -0.04
C LYS A 112 -17.55 10.01 -1.11
N SER A 113 -17.14 11.26 -0.96
CA SER A 113 -16.11 11.86 -1.83
C SER A 113 -14.70 11.39 -1.49
N VAL A 114 -14.48 10.86 -0.28
CA VAL A 114 -13.19 10.28 0.13
C VAL A 114 -13.04 8.89 -0.49
N VAL A 115 -12.10 8.75 -1.40
CA VAL A 115 -11.81 7.48 -2.10
C VAL A 115 -10.61 6.74 -1.53
N LEU A 116 -9.75 7.43 -0.77
CA LEU A 116 -8.54 6.91 -0.16
C LEU A 116 -8.31 7.54 1.21
N ALA A 117 -8.00 6.73 2.21
CA ALA A 117 -7.57 7.18 3.54
C ALA A 117 -6.26 6.50 3.91
N PHE A 118 -5.30 7.24 4.49
CA PHE A 118 -4.05 6.67 4.93
C PHE A 118 -3.56 7.25 6.26
N CYS A 119 -2.70 6.48 6.93
CA CYS A 119 -2.09 6.85 8.21
C CYS A 119 -0.58 7.06 8.09
N GLN A 120 0.08 7.46 9.19
CA GLN A 120 1.52 7.55 9.25
C GLN A 120 2.16 6.19 9.56
N THR A 121 3.40 6.04 9.09
CA THR A 121 4.17 4.79 9.19
C THR A 121 5.44 4.98 9.98
N LYS A 122 5.75 4.01 10.85
CA LYS A 122 7.07 3.82 11.45
C LYS A 122 7.83 2.80 10.61
N VAL A 123 8.97 3.19 10.06
CA VAL A 123 9.84 2.29 9.29
C VAL A 123 10.78 1.58 10.24
N MET A 124 10.77 0.25 10.18
CA MET A 124 11.42 -0.64 11.13
C MET A 124 12.60 -1.37 10.52
N SER A 125 13.66 -1.54 11.31
CA SER A 125 14.79 -2.41 10.96
C SER A 125 14.47 -3.89 11.20
N GLU A 126 15.35 -4.79 10.74
CA GLU A 126 15.27 -6.23 11.05
C GLU A 126 15.27 -6.51 12.56
N LYS A 127 15.88 -5.63 13.38
CA LYS A 127 15.90 -5.71 14.85
C LYS A 127 14.67 -5.11 15.53
N VAL A 128 13.66 -4.73 14.74
CA VAL A 128 12.42 -4.07 15.23
C VAL A 128 12.70 -2.70 15.89
N GLU A 129 13.75 -2.01 15.46
CA GLU A 129 14.06 -0.64 15.87
C GLU A 129 13.52 0.35 14.84
N ILE A 130 13.07 1.52 15.26
CA ILE A 130 12.59 2.58 14.36
C ILE A 130 13.79 3.18 13.64
N ILE A 131 13.81 3.05 12.30
CA ILE A 131 14.79 3.73 11.43
C ILE A 131 14.37 5.20 11.24
N TYR A 132 13.13 5.43 10.82
CA TYR A 132 12.51 6.75 10.70
C TYR A 132 10.98 6.65 10.75
N LYS A 133 10.32 7.80 10.78
CA LYS A 133 8.87 7.93 10.73
C LYS A 133 8.48 8.83 9.57
N THR A 134 7.35 8.54 8.91
CA THR A 134 6.79 9.46 7.93
C THR A 134 6.38 10.78 8.60
N THR A 135 6.52 11.88 7.89
CA THR A 135 6.32 13.24 8.42
C THR A 135 5.25 13.97 7.63
N MET A 136 4.02 13.49 7.69
CA MET A 136 2.88 14.24 7.15
C MET A 136 2.28 15.18 8.21
N PRO A 137 1.52 16.21 7.81
CA PRO A 137 0.92 17.17 8.73
C PRO A 137 0.21 16.48 9.90
N PHE A 138 0.48 16.95 11.10
CA PHE A 138 0.19 16.33 12.40
C PHE A 138 -1.30 16.22 12.78
N TYR A 139 -2.24 16.51 11.91
CA TYR A 139 -3.67 16.40 12.14
C TYR A 139 -4.40 15.87 10.93
N ASP A 140 -5.54 15.28 11.19
CA ASP A 140 -6.42 14.72 10.20
C ASP A 140 -6.88 15.78 9.19
N LYS A 141 -6.71 15.50 7.91
CA LYS A 141 -7.01 16.44 6.82
C LYS A 141 -7.56 15.72 5.60
N THR A 142 -8.61 16.27 5.03
CA THR A 142 -9.09 15.86 3.70
C THR A 142 -8.67 16.89 2.66
N ILE A 143 -8.13 16.41 1.54
CA ILE A 143 -7.72 17.23 0.39
C ILE A 143 -8.20 16.59 -0.90
N THR A 144 -8.25 17.35 -2.00
CA THR A 144 -8.57 16.79 -3.30
C THR A 144 -7.48 15.82 -3.76
N GLY A 145 -7.86 14.78 -4.52
CA GLY A 145 -6.88 13.84 -5.06
C GLY A 145 -5.86 14.52 -5.97
N ARG A 146 -6.29 15.53 -6.72
CA ARG A 146 -5.39 16.34 -7.54
C ARG A 146 -4.30 17.02 -6.70
N ASP A 147 -4.69 17.70 -5.62
CA ASP A 147 -3.73 18.39 -4.74
C ASP A 147 -2.86 17.41 -3.96
N PHE A 148 -3.42 16.25 -3.59
CA PHE A 148 -2.66 15.17 -2.99
C PHE A 148 -1.56 14.67 -3.95
N ILE A 149 -1.90 14.39 -5.19
CA ILE A 149 -0.93 13.90 -6.18
C ILE A 149 0.15 14.95 -6.42
N ALA A 150 -0.23 16.19 -6.70
CA ALA A 150 0.72 17.26 -7.03
C ALA A 150 1.63 17.64 -5.85
N GLY A 151 1.10 17.64 -4.63
CA GLY A 151 1.85 18.07 -3.44
C GLY A 151 2.60 16.96 -2.72
N TYR A 152 2.15 15.70 -2.83
CA TYR A 152 2.63 14.61 -1.96
C TYR A 152 3.04 13.33 -2.68
N MET A 153 2.67 13.18 -3.96
CA MET A 153 2.99 11.97 -4.72
C MET A 153 3.87 12.23 -5.95
N PHE A 154 4.04 13.49 -6.35
CA PHE A 154 4.67 13.81 -7.64
C PHE A 154 6.19 13.59 -7.63
N GLY A 155 6.92 14.06 -6.62
CA GLY A 155 8.39 13.97 -6.57
C GLY A 155 8.88 12.80 -5.71
N ASP A 156 8.50 12.79 -4.45
CA ASP A 156 8.83 11.78 -3.44
C ASP A 156 7.52 11.26 -2.83
N PRO A 157 7.03 10.08 -3.28
CA PRO A 157 5.74 9.57 -2.84
C PRO A 157 5.69 9.33 -1.32
N VAL A 158 4.66 9.90 -0.66
CA VAL A 158 4.46 9.74 0.78
C VAL A 158 3.80 8.41 1.16
N LEU A 159 3.11 7.76 0.21
CA LEU A 159 2.60 6.40 0.39
C LEU A 159 3.74 5.42 0.15
N ILE A 160 4.44 5.07 1.23
CA ILE A 160 5.68 4.28 1.18
C ILE A 160 5.46 2.77 1.19
N ASN A 161 4.25 2.33 1.56
CA ASN A 161 3.81 0.94 1.45
C ASN A 161 2.27 0.85 1.44
N SER A 162 1.73 -0.26 0.97
CA SER A 162 0.28 -0.48 0.87
C SER A 162 -0.42 -0.64 2.22
N GLY A 163 0.29 -1.14 3.23
CA GLY A 163 -0.26 -1.41 4.56
C GLY A 163 -0.80 -0.19 5.30
N MET A 164 -0.41 1.02 4.89
CA MET A 164 -0.87 2.28 5.49
C MET A 164 -2.16 2.83 4.88
N VAL A 165 -2.74 2.18 3.85
CA VAL A 165 -3.82 2.73 3.01
C VAL A 165 -5.05 1.85 3.01
N VAL A 166 -6.24 2.46 3.17
CA VAL A 166 -7.55 1.87 2.85
C VAL A 166 -8.21 2.70 1.75
N PHE A 167 -8.84 2.04 0.76
CA PHE A 167 -9.42 2.75 -0.38
C PHE A 167 -10.76 2.17 -0.82
N SER A 168 -11.56 2.96 -1.54
CA SER A 168 -12.84 2.53 -2.11
C SER A 168 -12.62 1.51 -3.22
N LYS A 169 -13.30 0.36 -3.15
CA LYS A 169 -13.26 -0.66 -4.20
C LYS A 169 -13.76 -0.15 -5.55
N ASP A 170 -14.73 0.78 -5.55
CA ASP A 170 -15.30 1.35 -6.77
C ASP A 170 -14.24 2.04 -7.62
N ALA A 171 -13.16 2.55 -7.01
CA ALA A 171 -12.04 3.14 -7.74
C ALA A 171 -11.38 2.17 -8.72
N LEU A 172 -11.43 0.86 -8.47
CA LEU A 172 -10.86 -0.17 -9.37
C LEU A 172 -11.47 -0.15 -10.78
N ASN A 173 -12.72 0.29 -10.92
CA ASN A 173 -13.42 0.34 -12.21
C ASN A 173 -12.76 1.28 -13.23
N ASN A 174 -11.98 2.25 -12.76
CA ASN A 174 -11.34 3.27 -13.58
C ASN A 174 -9.79 3.17 -13.55
N ILE A 175 -9.24 2.06 -13.05
CA ILE A 175 -7.79 1.85 -13.02
C ILE A 175 -7.39 0.94 -14.16
N ASP A 176 -6.45 1.41 -15.00
CA ASP A 176 -5.82 0.55 -15.98
C ASP A 176 -5.00 -0.54 -15.28
N SER A 177 -5.15 -1.77 -15.77
CA SER A 177 -4.40 -2.91 -15.24
C SER A 177 -2.89 -2.86 -15.56
N GLU A 178 -2.40 -1.85 -16.26
CA GLU A 178 -0.98 -1.71 -16.60
C GLU A 178 -0.05 -1.64 -15.37
N PHE A 179 -0.55 -1.20 -14.21
CA PHE A 179 0.26 -1.17 -12.97
C PHE A 179 0.87 -2.54 -12.62
N VAL A 180 0.25 -3.66 -13.04
CA VAL A 180 0.77 -5.01 -12.79
C VAL A 180 2.05 -5.33 -13.57
N ASN A 181 2.36 -4.56 -14.62
CA ASN A 181 3.54 -4.72 -15.47
C ASN A 181 4.76 -3.97 -14.93
N PHE A 182 4.56 -3.07 -13.97
CA PHE A 182 5.65 -2.37 -13.30
C PHE A 182 6.43 -3.33 -12.39
N LYS A 183 7.71 -3.05 -12.22
CA LYS A 183 8.61 -3.84 -11.37
C LYS A 183 8.88 -3.18 -10.03
N SER A 184 8.73 -1.85 -9.95
CA SER A 184 9.04 -1.05 -8.77
C SER A 184 7.94 -0.03 -8.45
N ALA A 185 7.52 0.79 -9.41
CA ALA A 185 6.61 1.91 -9.20
C ALA A 185 5.13 1.58 -9.49
N GLY A 186 4.75 0.30 -9.49
CA GLY A 186 3.37 -0.12 -9.76
C GLY A 186 2.39 0.33 -8.68
N ASP A 187 2.82 0.35 -7.43
CA ASP A 187 2.07 0.91 -6.32
C ASP A 187 1.88 2.44 -6.46
N TRP A 188 2.91 3.17 -6.87
CA TRP A 188 2.82 4.61 -7.12
C TRP A 188 1.80 4.92 -8.24
N MET A 189 1.84 4.17 -9.36
CA MET A 189 0.84 4.28 -10.42
C MET A 189 -0.56 3.99 -9.88
N PHE A 190 -0.71 2.90 -9.13
CA PHE A 190 -1.98 2.47 -8.57
C PHE A 190 -2.58 3.52 -7.64
N TRP A 191 -1.79 4.02 -6.68
CA TRP A 191 -2.28 5.01 -5.70
C TRP A 191 -2.65 6.35 -6.34
N ASN A 192 -1.90 6.81 -7.34
CA ASN A 192 -2.26 8.01 -8.09
C ASN A 192 -3.58 7.80 -8.85
N SER A 193 -3.77 6.62 -9.46
CA SER A 193 -4.99 6.28 -10.19
C SER A 193 -6.22 6.15 -9.28
N VAL A 194 -6.05 5.75 -8.03
CA VAL A 194 -7.10 5.80 -7.00
C VAL A 194 -7.37 7.25 -6.59
N ALA A 195 -6.33 7.97 -6.19
CA ALA A 195 -6.44 9.29 -5.59
C ALA A 195 -7.10 10.33 -6.51
N ILE A 196 -6.82 10.29 -7.83
CA ILE A 196 -7.36 11.25 -8.79
C ILE A 196 -8.90 11.20 -8.88
N GLN A 197 -9.53 10.12 -8.43
CA GLN A 197 -10.97 9.88 -8.55
C GLN A 197 -11.81 10.55 -7.45
N GLY A 198 -11.18 11.15 -6.42
CA GLY A 198 -11.92 11.80 -5.35
C GLY A 198 -11.02 12.51 -4.34
N ASN A 199 -11.50 12.60 -3.11
CA ASN A 199 -10.73 13.19 -2.02
C ASN A 199 -9.87 12.13 -1.32
N VAL A 200 -8.77 12.59 -0.71
CA VAL A 200 -7.85 11.78 0.09
C VAL A 200 -7.89 12.28 1.54
N PHE A 201 -8.12 11.36 2.46
CA PHE A 201 -8.01 11.63 3.90
C PHE A 201 -6.63 11.24 4.41
N ILE A 202 -5.98 12.15 5.11
CA ILE A 202 -4.66 12.00 5.72
C ILE A 202 -4.84 11.95 7.22
N SER A 203 -4.52 10.81 7.86
CA SER A 203 -4.44 10.73 9.32
C SER A 203 -3.03 11.02 9.82
N GLY A 204 -2.90 11.86 10.84
CA GLY A 204 -1.63 12.11 11.54
C GLY A 204 -1.19 10.97 12.47
N ALA A 205 -2.03 9.95 12.69
CA ALA A 205 -1.73 8.86 13.61
C ALA A 205 -0.73 7.84 13.02
N TYR A 206 0.23 7.39 13.82
CA TYR A 206 1.19 6.33 13.47
C TYR A 206 0.57 4.96 13.74
N LEU A 207 -0.05 4.36 12.72
CA LEU A 207 -0.81 3.12 12.85
C LEU A 207 -0.20 1.95 12.08
N ASN A 208 0.76 2.21 11.19
CA ASN A 208 1.39 1.21 10.35
C ASN A 208 2.88 1.09 10.66
N TYR A 209 3.41 -0.12 10.50
CA TYR A 209 4.81 -0.46 10.69
C TYR A 209 5.31 -1.14 9.44
N PHE A 210 6.27 -0.53 8.76
CA PHE A 210 6.87 -1.00 7.52
C PHE A 210 8.25 -1.60 7.79
N SER A 211 8.42 -2.87 7.46
CA SER A 211 9.69 -3.58 7.61
C SER A 211 10.64 -3.27 6.46
N ARG A 212 11.82 -2.74 6.76
CA ARG A 212 12.86 -2.47 5.76
C ARG A 212 14.09 -3.33 6.01
N TYR A 213 14.43 -4.20 5.07
CA TYR A 213 15.62 -5.03 5.09
C TYR A 213 16.30 -5.05 3.71
N LYS A 214 17.57 -5.47 3.66
CA LYS A 214 18.44 -5.36 2.47
C LYS A 214 17.94 -6.12 1.22
N THR A 215 17.07 -7.10 1.39
CA THR A 215 16.56 -7.95 0.30
C THR A 215 15.20 -7.56 -0.23
N THR A 216 14.64 -6.40 0.16
CA THR A 216 13.34 -5.91 -0.33
C THR A 216 13.37 -5.62 -1.83
N ILE A 217 12.20 -5.68 -2.47
CA ILE A 217 12.03 -5.34 -3.90
C ILE A 217 12.52 -3.91 -4.16
N SER A 218 12.18 -2.95 -3.28
CA SER A 218 12.62 -1.57 -3.37
C SER A 218 14.14 -1.42 -3.40
N SER A 219 14.86 -2.14 -2.50
CA SER A 219 16.32 -2.10 -2.46
C SER A 219 16.99 -2.65 -3.74
N ARG A 220 16.37 -3.65 -4.38
CA ARG A 220 16.85 -4.21 -5.66
C ARG A 220 16.57 -3.28 -6.84
N ALA A 221 15.44 -2.59 -6.84
CA ALA A 221 15.05 -1.65 -7.90
C ALA A 221 15.97 -0.43 -7.93
N GLU A 222 16.36 0.09 -6.77
CA GLU A 222 17.32 1.18 -6.62
C GLU A 222 18.67 0.86 -7.30
N VAL A 223 19.18 -0.35 -7.10
CA VAL A 223 20.47 -0.78 -7.69
C VAL A 223 20.39 -0.98 -9.22
N SER A 224 19.23 -1.41 -9.73
CA SER A 224 19.06 -1.72 -11.16
C SER A 224 18.72 -0.50 -12.02
N GLY A 225 18.40 0.66 -11.42
CA GLY A 225 17.94 1.87 -12.13
C GLY A 225 16.54 1.78 -12.73
N ILE A 226 15.80 0.72 -12.44
CA ILE A 226 14.40 0.54 -12.88
C ILE A 226 13.50 1.62 -12.27
N ASP A 227 13.76 2.00 -11.03
CA ASP A 227 13.06 3.05 -10.30
C ASP A 227 13.13 4.41 -11.01
N MET A 228 14.27 4.73 -11.62
CA MET A 228 14.44 5.95 -12.41
C MET A 228 13.57 5.94 -13.67
N LYS A 229 13.60 4.83 -14.42
CA LYS A 229 12.82 4.68 -15.64
C LYS A 229 11.32 4.77 -15.35
N GLU A 230 10.85 4.00 -14.38
CA GLU A 230 9.43 3.97 -14.00
C GLU A 230 9.02 5.30 -13.34
N GLY A 231 9.91 5.96 -12.59
CA GLY A 231 9.71 7.32 -12.09
C GLY A 231 9.46 8.35 -13.19
N CYS A 232 10.19 8.29 -14.32
CA CYS A 232 9.93 9.15 -15.49
C CYS A 232 8.54 8.90 -16.09
N MET A 233 8.08 7.64 -16.11
CA MET A 233 6.72 7.30 -16.57
C MET A 233 5.68 7.94 -15.64
N MET A 234 5.92 7.94 -14.33
CA MET A 234 5.04 8.57 -13.35
C MET A 234 4.99 10.09 -13.51
N PHE A 235 6.12 10.75 -13.77
CA PHE A 235 6.14 12.18 -14.07
C PHE A 235 5.28 12.52 -15.28
N LYS A 236 5.36 11.72 -16.35
CA LYS A 236 4.51 11.88 -17.53
C LYS A 236 3.04 11.73 -17.17
N TRP A 237 2.69 10.64 -16.47
CA TRP A 237 1.33 10.37 -16.05
C TRP A 237 0.73 11.51 -15.21
N VAL A 238 1.47 12.02 -14.23
CA VAL A 238 1.03 13.14 -13.38
C VAL A 238 0.78 14.39 -14.22
N LYS A 239 1.69 14.73 -15.16
CA LYS A 239 1.49 15.88 -16.06
C LYS A 239 0.21 15.76 -16.89
N GLU A 240 -0.08 14.58 -17.41
CA GLU A 240 -1.23 14.33 -18.29
C GLU A 240 -2.56 14.32 -17.53
N ASN A 241 -2.56 13.89 -16.25
CA ASN A 241 -3.78 13.68 -15.49
C ASN A 241 -4.10 14.77 -14.46
N THR A 242 -3.14 15.59 -14.03
CA THR A 242 -3.35 16.61 -12.99
C THR A 242 -3.11 18.04 -13.44
N SER A 243 -2.54 18.25 -14.65
CA SER A 243 -2.17 19.58 -15.14
C SER A 243 -1.42 20.42 -14.09
N PRO A 244 -0.25 19.96 -13.61
CA PRO A 244 0.48 20.60 -12.54
C PRO A 244 1.04 21.97 -12.98
N THR A 245 1.14 22.89 -12.02
CA THR A 245 1.79 24.19 -12.23
C THR A 245 3.30 24.04 -12.41
N ILE A 246 3.96 25.08 -12.95
CA ILE A 246 5.42 25.10 -13.10
C ILE A 246 6.12 24.91 -11.74
N ASP A 247 5.59 25.53 -10.67
CA ASP A 247 6.17 25.41 -9.33
C ASP A 247 6.05 24.00 -8.78
N GLU A 248 4.91 23.32 -8.99
CA GLU A 248 4.71 21.91 -8.60
C GLU A 248 5.71 21.00 -9.35
N ILE A 249 5.90 21.22 -10.66
CA ILE A 249 6.88 20.47 -11.46
C ILE A 249 8.30 20.71 -10.93
N ASN A 250 8.70 21.96 -10.70
CA ASN A 250 10.03 22.32 -10.21
C ASN A 250 10.31 21.70 -8.83
N ASN A 251 9.31 21.73 -7.93
CA ASN A 251 9.42 21.12 -6.61
C ASN A 251 9.58 19.59 -6.71
N ALA A 252 8.77 18.94 -7.55
CA ALA A 252 8.86 17.49 -7.76
C ALA A 252 10.22 17.06 -8.33
N VAL A 253 10.74 17.80 -9.33
CA VAL A 253 12.08 17.55 -9.89
C VAL A 253 13.15 17.70 -8.82
N LYS A 254 13.09 18.76 -8.00
CA LYS A 254 14.04 19.01 -6.91
C LYS A 254 14.00 17.87 -5.87
N GLN A 255 12.83 17.42 -5.46
CA GLN A 255 12.66 16.30 -4.54
C GLN A 255 13.29 15.02 -5.11
N ARG A 256 13.01 14.69 -6.38
CA ARG A 256 13.54 13.49 -7.03
C ARG A 256 15.06 13.54 -7.19
N MET A 257 15.62 14.70 -7.55
CA MET A 257 17.07 14.89 -7.63
C MET A 257 17.75 14.70 -6.27
N ASN A 258 17.15 15.22 -5.19
CA ASN A 258 17.70 15.03 -3.84
C ASN A 258 17.73 13.56 -3.44
N LEU A 259 16.69 12.77 -3.75
CA LEU A 259 16.67 11.32 -3.50
C LEU A 259 17.85 10.64 -4.20
N TYR A 260 18.09 10.91 -5.48
CA TYR A 260 19.22 10.31 -6.22
C TYR A 260 20.59 10.73 -5.67
N LEU A 261 20.74 11.95 -5.17
CA LEU A 261 22.01 12.41 -4.58
C LEU A 261 22.28 11.73 -3.23
N ILE A 262 21.23 11.49 -2.42
CA ILE A 262 21.35 10.80 -1.13
C ILE A 262 21.69 9.32 -1.34
N GLN A 263 21.12 8.66 -2.35
CA GLN A 263 21.37 7.26 -2.64
C GLN A 263 22.79 6.96 -3.17
N LYS A 264 23.52 7.98 -3.67
CA LYS A 264 24.89 7.82 -4.20
C LYS A 264 26.00 8.04 -3.18
N ASN A 265 25.68 8.52 -1.99
CA ASN A 265 26.62 8.69 -0.87
C ASN A 265 26.39 7.62 0.21
#